data_b670241d077882a1cbb35d0dbbb483a9
#
_entry.id   b670241d077882a1cbb35d0dbbb483a9
#
_cell.length_a   1.000
_cell.length_b   1.000
_cell.length_c   1.000
_cell.angle_alpha   90.00
_cell.angle_beta   90.00
_cell.angle_gamma   90.00
#
_symmetry.space_group_name_H-M   'P 1'
#
loop_
_entity.id
_entity.type
_entity.pdbx_description
1 polymer ?
#
loop_
_entity_poly.entity_id
_entity_poly.type
_entity_poly.pdbx_seq_one_letter_code
_entity_poly.pdbx_strand_id
1 'polypeptide(L)'
;MDMDNQNTKIYTDKFLAVTSLLFVFISVAGLAIYSQESIKIAATWMQWTTSVFTTPVLLFAFLAIIFTFGLAFSKYGKIKLGEGKPQYSTMSWIFMFILSGIGSSTLYWGFLDWAYYYQTPGLSLPPESAEALKYSVAYSFFHSGLSAWAIYALASISLCYSYHVRKNKGLSLASVIEAVTGFKSTGVVGRLVDLMFLLCMFGALTISLVLTAVTFTNILSQLTGIPNTFMTKVIIILAVSVLFALSSYVGMDKGMQRLSHMVCLGVVLFAIYVLCFGPTQFILNNSLMSFVLMATNFVDMSLFTDPMGDGKFTREWTVFYWLWWISYAPGVALFVTRVSKGRTIKEVIFAMVIGGSVGLWFIFGVFENYSVYSFIHGAVNVPQILSQQGGEVAIGQLLSLLPAGKLMMWIFLGIMVVFLAAHMDAVGYAVSATCTRGLSEGQDPSPNARLFWCVMLTLVPIAMIFSKAPLDTMKTATIVTALPFIVIILIQTYGLVKWLIQDYAKVPSHLIEQQGYDDQEIGLNQTQDEHAKRMQLELASSIKLDRKTS
;
A
#
# COMPACT_ATOMS: atom_id res chain seq x y z
N MET A 1 -17.74 0.19 -42.15
CA MET A 1 -16.45 -0.53 -42.14
C MET A 1 -16.32 -1.13 -40.76
N ASP A 2 -16.26 -2.43 -40.74
CA ASP A 2 -16.55 -3.31 -39.60
C ASP A 2 -15.78 -2.96 -38.34
N MET A 3 -16.50 -2.56 -37.31
CA MET A 3 -15.99 -2.60 -35.94
C MET A 3 -15.90 -4.08 -35.55
N ASP A 4 -14.69 -4.58 -35.56
CA ASP A 4 -14.32 -5.90 -35.10
C ASP A 4 -14.64 -6.02 -33.60
N ASN A 5 -15.88 -6.32 -33.31
CA ASN A 5 -16.41 -6.65 -32.00
C ASN A 5 -15.91 -8.06 -31.66
N GLN A 6 -14.57 -8.20 -31.49
CA GLN A 6 -14.02 -9.44 -30.97
C GLN A 6 -14.51 -9.56 -29.53
N ASN A 7 -15.57 -10.31 -29.34
CA ASN A 7 -16.01 -10.90 -28.08
C ASN A 7 -14.84 -11.71 -27.51
N THR A 8 -13.88 -11.04 -26.88
CA THR A 8 -12.78 -11.71 -26.20
C THR A 8 -13.39 -12.49 -25.04
N LYS A 9 -13.43 -13.79 -25.20
CA LYS A 9 -13.98 -14.72 -24.21
C LYS A 9 -13.25 -14.52 -22.88
N ILE A 10 -13.98 -14.16 -21.84
CA ILE A 10 -13.45 -14.05 -20.46
C ILE A 10 -13.13 -15.47 -19.98
N TYR A 11 -11.89 -15.69 -19.54
CA TYR A 11 -11.45 -16.98 -19.01
C TYR A 11 -10.40 -16.82 -17.90
N THR A 12 -10.30 -17.82 -17.04
CA THR A 12 -9.24 -17.89 -16.02
C THR A 12 -7.94 -18.38 -16.64
N ASP A 13 -6.83 -17.66 -16.43
CA ASP A 13 -5.48 -18.12 -16.81
C ASP A 13 -5.08 -19.29 -15.90
N LYS A 14 -5.18 -20.50 -16.46
CA LYS A 14 -4.91 -21.75 -15.75
C LYS A 14 -3.47 -21.82 -15.20
N PHE A 15 -2.49 -21.26 -15.93
CA PHE A 15 -1.11 -21.26 -15.47
C PHE A 15 -0.96 -20.43 -14.20
N LEU A 16 -1.47 -19.20 -14.18
CA LEU A 16 -1.42 -18.33 -13.00
C LEU A 16 -2.18 -18.94 -11.83
N ALA A 17 -3.39 -19.45 -12.07
CA ALA A 17 -4.19 -20.05 -11.02
C ALA A 17 -3.51 -21.27 -10.39
N VAL A 18 -3.04 -22.21 -11.20
CA VAL A 18 -2.40 -23.45 -10.72
C VAL A 18 -1.09 -23.16 -10.00
N THR A 19 -0.22 -22.30 -10.56
CA THR A 19 1.08 -21.99 -9.94
C THR A 19 0.92 -21.24 -8.62
N SER A 20 -0.04 -20.30 -8.53
CA SER A 20 -0.34 -19.61 -7.29
C SER A 20 -0.92 -20.54 -6.22
N LEU A 21 -1.82 -21.44 -6.59
CA LEU A 21 -2.36 -22.46 -5.69
C LEU A 21 -1.28 -23.42 -5.20
N LEU A 22 -0.39 -23.88 -6.08
CA LEU A 22 0.74 -24.72 -5.67
C LEU A 22 1.61 -24.00 -4.65
N PHE A 23 1.91 -22.72 -4.86
CA PHE A 23 2.65 -21.93 -3.88
C PHE A 23 1.93 -21.88 -2.53
N VAL A 24 0.62 -21.58 -2.51
CA VAL A 24 -0.20 -21.56 -1.28
C VAL A 24 -0.15 -22.90 -0.58
N PHE A 25 -0.44 -23.99 -1.29
CA PHE A 25 -0.49 -25.33 -0.68
C PHE A 25 0.88 -25.83 -0.19
N ILE A 26 1.96 -25.53 -0.92
CA ILE A 26 3.33 -25.86 -0.47
C ILE A 26 3.67 -25.05 0.80
N SER A 27 3.35 -23.75 0.83
CA SER A 27 3.57 -22.91 2.02
C SER A 27 2.77 -23.42 3.23
N VAL A 28 1.49 -23.73 3.03
CA VAL A 28 0.62 -24.29 4.08
C VAL A 28 1.14 -25.63 4.58
N ALA A 29 1.47 -26.57 3.69
CA ALA A 29 2.00 -27.88 4.04
C ALA A 29 3.35 -27.75 4.79
N GLY A 30 4.25 -26.89 4.31
CA GLY A 30 5.52 -26.62 4.98
C GLY A 30 5.31 -26.12 6.40
N LEU A 31 4.49 -25.09 6.58
CA LEU A 31 4.20 -24.52 7.91
C LEU A 31 3.45 -25.47 8.82
N ALA A 32 2.55 -26.32 8.30
CA ALA A 32 1.78 -27.24 9.10
C ALA A 32 2.54 -28.51 9.50
N ILE A 33 3.35 -29.07 8.60
CA ILE A 33 4.03 -30.35 8.78
C ILE A 33 5.47 -30.15 9.27
N TYR A 34 6.18 -29.16 8.72
CA TYR A 34 7.59 -28.87 8.96
C TYR A 34 7.78 -27.47 9.55
N SER A 35 7.03 -27.12 10.59
CA SER A 35 6.99 -25.76 11.16
C SER A 35 8.36 -25.18 11.48
N GLN A 36 9.19 -25.94 12.20
CA GLN A 36 10.53 -25.45 12.64
C GLN A 36 11.49 -25.25 11.48
N GLU A 37 11.51 -26.17 10.54
CA GLU A 37 12.33 -26.09 9.33
C GLU A 37 11.88 -24.92 8.46
N SER A 38 10.57 -24.73 8.28
CA SER A 38 10.02 -23.61 7.51
C SER A 38 10.36 -22.26 8.14
N ILE A 39 10.27 -22.13 9.46
CA ILE A 39 10.67 -20.92 10.20
C ILE A 39 12.18 -20.67 10.04
N LYS A 40 13.02 -21.70 10.16
CA LYS A 40 14.46 -21.60 9.97
C LYS A 40 14.83 -21.19 8.54
N ILE A 41 14.19 -21.79 7.53
CA ILE A 41 14.38 -21.43 6.13
C ILE A 41 13.98 -19.95 5.93
N ALA A 42 12.84 -19.52 6.45
CA ALA A 42 12.40 -18.13 6.37
C ALA A 42 13.44 -17.19 7.01
N ALA A 43 13.93 -17.47 8.21
CA ALA A 43 14.94 -16.66 8.86
C ALA A 43 16.24 -16.55 8.03
N THR A 44 16.69 -17.66 7.41
CA THR A 44 17.84 -17.68 6.54
C THR A 44 17.64 -16.80 5.30
N TRP A 45 16.48 -16.91 4.67
CA TRP A 45 16.11 -16.07 3.51
C TRP A 45 16.00 -14.58 3.87
N MET A 46 15.42 -14.27 5.03
CA MET A 46 15.35 -12.89 5.52
C MET A 46 16.76 -12.31 5.68
N GLN A 47 17.62 -13.03 6.41
CA GLN A 47 18.99 -12.58 6.66
C GLN A 47 19.77 -12.39 5.36
N TRP A 48 19.70 -13.35 4.43
CA TRP A 48 20.38 -13.25 3.14
C TRP A 48 19.84 -12.06 2.32
N THR A 49 18.51 -11.96 2.17
CA THR A 49 17.88 -10.90 1.38
C THR A 49 18.22 -9.52 1.94
N THR A 50 18.07 -9.32 3.23
CA THR A 50 18.32 -8.02 3.84
C THR A 50 19.83 -7.69 3.90
N SER A 51 20.73 -8.67 4.02
CA SER A 51 22.18 -8.40 3.97
C SER A 51 22.65 -7.94 2.59
N VAL A 52 22.09 -8.51 1.52
CA VAL A 52 22.50 -8.20 0.13
C VAL A 52 21.80 -6.96 -0.41
N PHE A 53 20.51 -6.79 -0.11
CA PHE A 53 19.67 -5.79 -0.77
C PHE A 53 19.36 -4.55 0.09
N THR A 54 19.92 -4.41 1.29
CA THR A 54 19.71 -3.21 2.14
C THR A 54 20.02 -1.93 1.36
N THR A 55 21.24 -1.76 0.87
CA THR A 55 21.61 -0.52 0.15
C THR A 55 20.79 -0.26 -1.11
N PRO A 56 20.56 -1.23 -2.02
CA PRO A 56 19.66 -1.05 -3.16
C PRO A 56 18.23 -0.63 -2.78
N VAL A 57 17.65 -1.20 -1.73
CA VAL A 57 16.29 -0.88 -1.26
C VAL A 57 16.21 0.53 -0.69
N LEU A 58 17.19 0.93 0.15
CA LEU A 58 17.25 2.29 0.69
C LEU A 58 17.39 3.33 -0.42
N LEU A 59 18.30 3.10 -1.37
CA LEU A 59 18.50 3.98 -2.52
C LEU A 59 17.24 4.08 -3.38
N PHE A 60 16.57 2.96 -3.64
CA PHE A 60 15.33 2.95 -4.41
C PHE A 60 14.25 3.81 -3.74
N ALA A 61 14.01 3.65 -2.45
CA ALA A 61 13.01 4.42 -1.71
C ALA A 61 13.34 5.92 -1.68
N PHE A 62 14.61 6.26 -1.44
CA PHE A 62 15.08 7.65 -1.43
C PHE A 62 14.97 8.32 -2.81
N LEU A 63 15.41 7.62 -3.87
CA LEU A 63 15.31 8.12 -5.24
C LEU A 63 13.86 8.21 -5.73
N ALA A 64 12.96 7.37 -5.24
CA ALA A 64 11.54 7.45 -5.56
C ALA A 64 10.93 8.80 -5.14
N ILE A 65 11.31 9.34 -3.96
CA ILE A 65 10.87 10.68 -3.52
C ILE A 65 11.41 11.75 -4.47
N ILE A 66 12.72 11.73 -4.72
CA ILE A 66 13.37 12.74 -5.56
C ILE A 66 12.73 12.73 -6.96
N PHE A 67 12.52 11.54 -7.52
CA PHE A 67 11.92 11.42 -8.85
C PHE A 67 10.46 11.91 -8.87
N THR A 68 9.63 11.49 -7.91
CA THR A 68 8.21 11.86 -7.90
C THR A 68 8.02 13.36 -7.71
N PHE A 69 8.74 14.01 -6.80
CA PHE A 69 8.68 15.46 -6.67
C PHE A 69 9.30 16.19 -7.88
N GLY A 70 10.42 15.71 -8.40
CA GLY A 70 11.00 16.23 -9.64
C GLY A 70 10.00 16.18 -10.80
N LEU A 71 9.26 15.08 -10.94
CA LEU A 71 8.22 14.93 -11.95
C LEU A 71 7.05 15.91 -11.69
N ALA A 72 6.59 16.03 -10.44
CA ALA A 72 5.49 16.92 -10.07
C ALA A 72 5.76 18.39 -10.35
N PHE A 73 7.00 18.84 -10.14
CA PHE A 73 7.42 20.23 -10.38
C PHE A 73 7.89 20.48 -11.81
N SER A 74 8.08 19.44 -12.62
CA SER A 74 8.40 19.58 -14.03
C SER A 74 7.16 19.98 -14.85
N LYS A 75 7.38 20.34 -16.13
CA LYS A 75 6.27 20.57 -17.07
C LYS A 75 5.36 19.33 -17.22
N TYR A 76 5.89 18.15 -17.05
CA TYR A 76 5.15 16.89 -17.16
C TYR A 76 4.13 16.68 -16.02
N GLY A 77 4.33 17.32 -14.86
CA GLY A 77 3.37 17.30 -13.76
C GLY A 77 2.00 17.87 -14.11
N LYS A 78 1.94 18.75 -15.14
CA LYS A 78 0.71 19.38 -15.63
C LYS A 78 -0.11 18.50 -16.56
N ILE A 79 0.44 17.38 -17.05
CA ILE A 79 -0.24 16.45 -17.96
C ILE A 79 -1.44 15.84 -17.25
N LYS A 80 -2.60 15.90 -17.92
CA LYS A 80 -3.85 15.33 -17.47
C LYS A 80 -3.94 13.85 -17.83
N LEU A 81 -4.37 13.03 -16.89
CA LEU A 81 -4.52 11.60 -17.03
C LEU A 81 -5.90 11.27 -17.63
N GLY A 82 -5.99 11.32 -18.95
CA GLY A 82 -7.23 11.09 -19.70
C GLY A 82 -8.14 12.32 -19.75
N GLU A 83 -9.18 12.22 -20.57
CA GLU A 83 -10.15 13.29 -20.85
C GLU A 83 -11.28 13.35 -19.82
N GLY A 84 -11.96 14.49 -19.75
CA GLY A 84 -13.14 14.69 -18.90
C GLY A 84 -12.83 15.22 -17.51
N LYS A 85 -13.87 15.44 -16.71
CA LYS A 85 -13.75 15.90 -15.32
C LYS A 85 -13.45 14.73 -14.38
N PRO A 86 -12.74 14.99 -13.25
CA PRO A 86 -12.56 13.97 -12.22
C PRO A 86 -13.90 13.43 -11.70
N GLN A 87 -13.98 12.11 -11.54
CA GLN A 87 -15.20 11.42 -11.09
C GLN A 87 -15.51 11.68 -9.62
N TYR A 88 -14.49 11.90 -8.80
CA TYR A 88 -14.60 12.05 -7.34
C TYR A 88 -14.15 13.43 -6.88
N SER A 89 -14.76 13.96 -5.81
CA SER A 89 -14.25 15.15 -5.13
C SER A 89 -12.82 14.90 -4.60
N THR A 90 -12.02 15.95 -4.49
CA THR A 90 -10.61 15.82 -4.07
C THR A 90 -10.47 15.15 -2.70
N MET A 91 -11.30 15.50 -1.71
CA MET A 91 -11.25 14.90 -0.38
C MET A 91 -11.63 13.42 -0.40
N SER A 92 -12.72 13.05 -1.08
CA SER A 92 -13.12 11.65 -1.22
C SER A 92 -12.03 10.82 -1.91
N TRP A 93 -11.40 11.38 -2.94
CA TRP A 93 -10.32 10.75 -3.70
C TRP A 93 -9.05 10.53 -2.86
N ILE A 94 -8.64 11.52 -2.04
CA ILE A 94 -7.50 11.37 -1.10
C ILE A 94 -7.81 10.28 -0.05
N PHE A 95 -9.02 10.27 0.52
CA PHE A 95 -9.41 9.23 1.48
C PHE A 95 -9.40 7.83 0.86
N MET A 96 -9.81 7.69 -0.41
CA MET A 96 -9.72 6.42 -1.13
C MET A 96 -8.27 5.96 -1.28
N PHE A 97 -7.30 6.87 -1.50
CA PHE A 97 -5.89 6.53 -1.55
C PHE A 97 -5.37 6.04 -0.20
N ILE A 98 -5.64 6.79 0.88
CA ILE A 98 -5.21 6.40 2.22
C ILE A 98 -5.66 4.96 2.51
N LEU A 99 -6.93 4.65 2.24
CA LEU A 99 -7.50 3.33 2.52
C LEU A 99 -6.99 2.22 1.60
N SER A 100 -6.71 2.53 0.33
CA SER A 100 -6.16 1.54 -0.60
C SER A 100 -4.70 1.21 -0.32
N GLY A 101 -3.98 2.14 0.33
CA GLY A 101 -2.55 2.02 0.62
C GLY A 101 -2.21 1.42 1.97
N ILE A 102 -3.19 1.26 2.87
CA ILE A 102 -2.97 0.75 4.23
C ILE A 102 -3.78 -0.53 4.48
N GLY A 103 -3.19 -1.43 5.26
CA GLY A 103 -3.84 -2.67 5.68
C GLY A 103 -4.49 -2.57 7.06
N SER A 104 -5.32 -3.55 7.39
CA SER A 104 -5.98 -3.63 8.71
C SER A 104 -5.00 -3.70 9.90
N SER A 105 -3.77 -4.17 9.66
CA SER A 105 -2.69 -4.16 10.66
C SER A 105 -2.20 -2.76 11.04
N THR A 106 -2.58 -1.71 10.31
CA THR A 106 -2.25 -0.32 10.68
C THR A 106 -2.76 0.04 12.09
N LEU A 107 -3.87 -0.57 12.52
CA LEU A 107 -4.38 -0.41 13.88
C LEU A 107 -3.50 -1.09 14.94
N TYR A 108 -2.74 -2.12 14.59
CA TYR A 108 -1.75 -2.73 15.46
C TYR A 108 -0.48 -1.86 15.50
N TRP A 109 0.07 -1.53 14.35
CA TRP A 109 1.29 -0.73 14.23
C TRP A 109 1.14 0.67 14.83
N GLY A 110 -0.02 1.31 14.61
CA GLY A 110 -0.32 2.64 15.15
C GLY A 110 -0.30 2.76 16.68
N PHE A 111 -0.31 1.65 17.43
CA PHE A 111 -0.09 1.67 18.88
C PHE A 111 1.31 1.23 19.29
N LEU A 112 2.02 0.45 18.46
CA LEU A 112 3.14 -0.37 18.91
C LEU A 112 4.46 -0.14 18.19
N ASP A 113 4.50 0.48 17.00
CA ASP A 113 5.76 0.66 16.25
C ASP A 113 6.86 1.31 17.08
N TRP A 114 6.51 2.34 17.84
CA TRP A 114 7.44 3.02 18.72
C TRP A 114 8.11 2.08 19.74
N ALA A 115 7.39 1.07 20.25
CA ALA A 115 7.93 0.16 21.24
C ALA A 115 9.00 -0.78 20.66
N TYR A 116 8.79 -1.25 19.42
CA TYR A 116 9.82 -1.99 18.69
C TYR A 116 11.06 -1.13 18.44
N TYR A 117 10.87 0.13 18.02
CA TYR A 117 11.97 1.05 17.74
C TYR A 117 12.68 1.53 19.01
N TYR A 118 11.98 1.55 20.13
CA TYR A 118 12.57 1.83 21.44
C TYR A 118 13.49 0.69 21.90
N GLN A 119 13.07 -0.57 21.68
CA GLN A 119 13.86 -1.77 22.01
C GLN A 119 15.03 -2.02 21.06
N THR A 120 14.84 -1.68 19.77
CA THR A 120 15.88 -1.85 18.74
C THR A 120 15.94 -0.56 17.92
N PRO A 121 16.61 0.48 18.41
CA PRO A 121 16.58 1.80 17.77
C PRO A 121 17.50 1.90 16.55
N GLY A 122 17.15 2.81 15.63
CA GLY A 122 18.01 3.23 14.54
C GLY A 122 19.06 4.26 14.95
N LEU A 123 19.85 4.74 13.99
CA LEU A 123 20.88 5.77 14.16
C LEU A 123 21.92 5.43 15.26
N SER A 124 22.19 4.13 15.47
CA SER A 124 23.12 3.64 16.51
C SER A 124 22.81 4.16 17.92
N LEU A 125 21.55 4.48 18.22
CA LEU A 125 21.13 4.91 19.54
C LEU A 125 21.15 3.73 20.53
N PRO A 126 21.44 3.97 21.82
CA PRO A 126 21.37 2.90 22.81
C PRO A 126 19.94 2.39 22.98
N PRO A 127 19.70 1.04 22.96
CA PRO A 127 18.39 0.47 23.22
C PRO A 127 17.81 0.95 24.58
N GLU A 128 16.49 1.12 24.60
CA GLU A 128 15.70 1.50 25.78
C GLU A 128 16.18 2.78 26.48
N SER A 129 16.89 3.65 25.75
CA SER A 129 17.36 4.95 26.22
C SER A 129 16.29 6.05 26.03
N ALA A 130 16.46 7.17 26.72
CA ALA A 130 15.61 8.35 26.55
C ALA A 130 15.68 8.88 25.10
N GLU A 131 16.84 8.76 24.44
CA GLU A 131 17.02 9.17 23.04
C GLU A 131 16.34 8.20 22.08
N ALA A 132 16.45 6.89 22.31
CA ALA A 132 15.69 5.89 21.56
C ALA A 132 14.17 6.15 21.65
N LEU A 133 13.67 6.47 22.84
CA LEU A 133 12.25 6.82 23.02
C LEU A 133 11.88 8.09 22.25
N LYS A 134 12.72 9.10 22.27
CA LYS A 134 12.52 10.36 21.55
C LYS A 134 12.41 10.17 20.03
N TYR A 135 13.22 9.26 19.45
CA TYR A 135 13.23 8.99 18.01
C TYR A 135 12.20 7.93 17.59
N SER A 136 11.63 7.17 18.52
CA SER A 136 10.77 6.02 18.18
C SER A 136 9.55 6.40 17.35
N VAL A 137 8.78 7.43 17.74
CA VAL A 137 7.63 7.93 16.98
C VAL A 137 8.07 8.66 15.71
N ALA A 138 9.25 9.29 15.71
CA ALA A 138 9.80 9.89 14.50
C ALA A 138 10.08 8.85 13.41
N TYR A 139 10.54 7.65 13.77
CA TYR A 139 10.71 6.53 12.86
C TYR A 139 9.38 5.99 12.33
N SER A 140 8.33 5.96 13.14
CA SER A 140 6.99 5.60 12.67
C SER A 140 6.49 6.59 11.62
N PHE A 141 6.70 7.90 11.85
CA PHE A 141 6.38 8.92 10.84
C PHE A 141 7.21 8.78 9.58
N PHE A 142 8.48 8.42 9.70
CA PHE A 142 9.37 8.18 8.58
C PHE A 142 8.92 6.96 7.74
N HIS A 143 8.67 5.82 8.36
CA HIS A 143 8.27 4.59 7.67
C HIS A 143 6.86 4.63 7.07
N SER A 144 5.95 5.43 7.63
CA SER A 144 4.57 5.60 7.14
C SER A 144 4.36 6.86 6.30
N GLY A 145 5.43 7.65 6.09
CA GLY A 145 5.38 8.98 5.47
C GLY A 145 5.80 9.01 4.00
N LEU A 146 6.55 10.05 3.66
CA LEU A 146 6.84 10.48 2.29
C LEU A 146 7.43 9.38 1.39
N SER A 147 8.40 8.60 1.89
CA SER A 147 9.07 7.53 1.12
C SER A 147 8.08 6.44 0.71
N ALA A 148 7.27 6.00 1.64
CA ALA A 148 6.25 4.97 1.45
C ALA A 148 5.26 5.37 0.35
N TRP A 149 4.71 6.55 0.46
CA TRP A 149 3.74 7.07 -0.51
C TRP A 149 4.36 7.44 -1.86
N ALA A 150 5.65 7.83 -1.87
CA ALA A 150 6.38 8.05 -3.12
C ALA A 150 6.59 6.75 -3.92
N ILE A 151 6.84 5.63 -3.26
CA ILE A 151 6.90 4.30 -3.89
C ILE A 151 5.55 3.97 -4.58
N TYR A 152 4.44 4.21 -3.89
CA TYR A 152 3.11 4.01 -4.47
C TYR A 152 2.82 4.96 -5.63
N ALA A 153 3.17 6.24 -5.50
CA ALA A 153 2.97 7.24 -6.54
C ALA A 153 3.76 6.89 -7.80
N LEU A 154 5.01 6.43 -7.65
CA LEU A 154 5.87 6.04 -8.77
C LEU A 154 5.27 4.91 -9.60
N ALA A 155 4.81 3.85 -8.95
CA ALA A 155 4.14 2.72 -9.61
C ALA A 155 2.81 3.15 -10.26
N SER A 156 2.02 3.97 -9.54
CA SER A 156 0.70 4.41 -9.97
C SER A 156 0.76 5.32 -11.20
N ILE A 157 1.66 6.30 -11.24
CA ILE A 157 1.75 7.26 -12.35
C ILE A 157 2.14 6.56 -13.63
N SER A 158 3.07 5.61 -13.57
CA SER A 158 3.49 4.82 -14.74
C SER A 158 2.31 4.08 -15.35
N LEU A 159 1.49 3.44 -14.52
CA LEU A 159 0.30 2.72 -14.97
C LEU A 159 -0.79 3.68 -15.46
N CYS A 160 -1.06 4.77 -14.74
CA CYS A 160 -2.03 5.80 -15.13
C CYS A 160 -1.71 6.39 -16.50
N TYR A 161 -0.44 6.72 -16.75
CA TYR A 161 0.00 7.28 -18.01
C TYR A 161 -0.16 6.27 -19.16
N SER A 162 0.29 5.03 -18.96
CA SER A 162 0.14 3.94 -19.92
C SER A 162 -1.33 3.72 -20.31
N TYR A 163 -2.21 3.71 -19.31
CA TYR A 163 -3.63 3.39 -19.50
C TYR A 163 -4.45 4.58 -20.03
N HIS A 164 -4.33 5.75 -19.38
CA HIS A 164 -5.20 6.90 -19.69
C HIS A 164 -4.67 7.79 -20.83
N VAL A 165 -3.35 7.91 -21.00
CA VAL A 165 -2.73 8.77 -22.02
C VAL A 165 -2.38 7.95 -23.26
N ARG A 166 -1.61 6.86 -23.09
CA ARG A 166 -1.19 6.00 -24.20
C ARG A 166 -2.26 5.04 -24.68
N LYS A 167 -3.36 4.88 -23.92
CA LYS A 167 -4.48 3.97 -24.25
C LYS A 167 -4.01 2.52 -24.48
N ASN A 168 -2.95 2.10 -23.80
CA ASN A 168 -2.48 0.74 -23.87
C ASN A 168 -3.55 -0.21 -23.30
N LYS A 169 -3.84 -1.28 -24.05
CA LYS A 169 -4.88 -2.26 -23.68
C LYS A 169 -4.45 -3.06 -22.45
N GLY A 170 -5.37 -3.22 -21.51
CA GLY A 170 -5.20 -4.01 -20.30
C GLY A 170 -4.78 -3.19 -19.08
N LEU A 171 -5.52 -3.38 -18.00
CA LEU A 171 -5.24 -2.81 -16.69
C LEU A 171 -4.47 -3.86 -15.87
N SER A 172 -3.19 -4.09 -16.22
CA SER A 172 -2.29 -5.01 -15.50
C SER A 172 -0.84 -4.51 -15.58
N LEU A 173 -0.01 -4.96 -14.66
CA LEU A 173 1.42 -4.66 -14.69
C LEU A 173 2.09 -5.27 -15.92
N ALA A 174 1.70 -6.49 -16.31
CA ALA A 174 2.20 -7.16 -17.50
C ALA A 174 1.92 -6.35 -18.77
N SER A 175 0.78 -5.65 -18.86
CA SER A 175 0.46 -4.81 -20.03
C SER A 175 1.38 -3.58 -20.13
N VAL A 176 1.78 -2.99 -19.00
CA VAL A 176 2.77 -1.89 -18.99
C VAL A 176 4.13 -2.40 -19.40
N ILE A 177 4.55 -3.56 -18.89
CA ILE A 177 5.83 -4.19 -19.28
C ILE A 177 5.84 -4.52 -20.78
N GLU A 178 4.73 -5.03 -21.33
CA GLU A 178 4.57 -5.23 -22.78
C GLU A 178 4.77 -3.94 -23.56
N ALA A 179 4.10 -2.86 -23.14
CA ALA A 179 4.18 -1.56 -23.81
C ALA A 179 5.59 -0.94 -23.76
N VAL A 180 6.38 -1.23 -22.72
CA VAL A 180 7.75 -0.72 -22.56
C VAL A 180 8.78 -1.56 -23.29
N THR A 181 8.67 -2.89 -23.20
CA THR A 181 9.72 -3.84 -23.63
C THR A 181 9.39 -4.58 -24.91
N GLY A 182 8.11 -4.63 -25.32
CA GLY A 182 7.62 -5.44 -26.44
C GLY A 182 7.37 -6.91 -26.11
N PHE A 183 7.67 -7.38 -24.89
CA PHE A 183 7.35 -8.75 -24.48
C PHE A 183 5.85 -8.90 -24.21
N LYS A 184 5.19 -9.81 -24.92
CA LYS A 184 3.73 -9.99 -24.79
C LYS A 184 3.31 -10.28 -23.36
N SER A 185 2.28 -9.59 -22.88
CA SER A 185 1.68 -9.77 -21.53
C SER A 185 1.13 -11.20 -21.34
N THR A 186 0.69 -11.86 -22.41
CA THR A 186 0.26 -13.27 -22.41
C THR A 186 1.41 -14.27 -22.57
N GLY A 187 2.62 -13.79 -22.86
CA GLY A 187 3.83 -14.60 -22.98
C GLY A 187 4.43 -15.01 -21.63
N VAL A 188 5.60 -15.66 -21.67
CA VAL A 188 6.30 -16.12 -20.46
C VAL A 188 6.64 -14.96 -19.52
N VAL A 189 7.20 -13.86 -20.05
CA VAL A 189 7.59 -12.70 -19.24
C VAL A 189 6.38 -12.05 -18.58
N GLY A 190 5.29 -11.82 -19.32
CA GLY A 190 4.07 -11.24 -18.76
C GLY A 190 3.45 -12.12 -17.67
N ARG A 191 3.41 -13.44 -17.88
CA ARG A 191 2.93 -14.39 -16.86
C ARG A 191 3.81 -14.45 -15.63
N LEU A 192 5.13 -14.31 -15.77
CA LEU A 192 6.04 -14.21 -14.62
C LEU A 192 5.79 -12.93 -13.81
N VAL A 193 5.58 -11.79 -14.48
CA VAL A 193 5.23 -10.53 -13.81
C VAL A 193 3.92 -10.66 -13.04
N ASP A 194 2.88 -11.24 -13.66
CA ASP A 194 1.59 -11.46 -13.01
C ASP A 194 1.69 -12.48 -11.86
N LEU A 195 2.50 -13.54 -12.01
CA LEU A 195 2.75 -14.50 -10.93
C LEU A 195 3.45 -13.84 -9.74
N MET A 196 4.50 -13.05 -10.00
CA MET A 196 5.17 -12.30 -8.95
C MET A 196 4.19 -11.36 -8.22
N PHE A 197 3.30 -10.71 -8.96
CA PHE A 197 2.24 -9.89 -8.37
C PHE A 197 1.35 -10.71 -7.42
N LEU A 198 0.89 -11.89 -7.85
CA LEU A 198 0.06 -12.76 -7.01
C LEU A 198 0.80 -13.18 -5.73
N LEU A 199 2.05 -13.63 -5.85
CA LEU A 199 2.88 -14.02 -4.70
C LEU A 199 3.11 -12.87 -3.74
N CYS A 200 3.31 -11.67 -4.27
CA CYS A 200 3.46 -10.44 -3.49
C CYS A 200 2.20 -10.12 -2.68
N MET A 201 1.02 -10.22 -3.29
CA MET A 201 -0.26 -10.03 -2.60
C MET A 201 -0.49 -11.06 -1.48
N PHE A 202 -0.11 -12.32 -1.70
CA PHE A 202 -0.16 -13.35 -0.65
C PHE A 202 0.77 -13.00 0.52
N GLY A 203 2.01 -12.61 0.25
CA GLY A 203 2.98 -12.23 1.27
C GLY A 203 2.51 -11.01 2.08
N ALA A 204 2.11 -9.94 1.40
CA ALA A 204 1.69 -8.69 2.01
C ALA A 204 0.45 -8.85 2.91
N LEU A 205 -0.57 -9.58 2.42
CA LEU A 205 -1.80 -9.80 3.16
C LEU A 205 -1.58 -10.67 4.40
N THR A 206 -0.61 -11.58 4.37
CA THR A 206 -0.35 -12.51 5.47
C THR A 206 -0.11 -11.79 6.79
N ILE A 207 0.78 -10.79 6.83
CA ILE A 207 1.04 -10.01 8.05
C ILE A 207 -0.23 -9.31 8.54
N SER A 208 -0.93 -8.63 7.62
CA SER A 208 -2.14 -7.88 7.97
C SER A 208 -3.23 -8.78 8.57
N LEU A 209 -3.45 -9.95 7.98
CA LEU A 209 -4.46 -10.91 8.48
C LEU A 209 -4.08 -11.52 9.82
N VAL A 210 -2.82 -11.94 9.98
CA VAL A 210 -2.37 -12.55 11.26
C VAL A 210 -2.45 -11.52 12.37
N LEU A 211 -1.86 -10.35 12.23
CA LEU A 211 -1.86 -9.31 13.28
C LEU A 211 -3.29 -8.86 13.62
N THR A 212 -4.15 -8.70 12.63
CA THR A 212 -5.56 -8.34 12.86
C THR A 212 -6.27 -9.45 13.62
N ALA A 213 -6.12 -10.72 13.22
CA ALA A 213 -6.79 -11.85 13.87
C ALA A 213 -6.33 -12.07 15.31
N VAL A 214 -5.02 -11.97 15.58
CA VAL A 214 -4.51 -12.15 16.96
C VAL A 214 -4.94 -10.99 17.86
N THR A 215 -4.89 -9.74 17.36
CA THR A 215 -5.33 -8.57 18.12
C THR A 215 -6.84 -8.63 18.41
N PHE A 216 -7.64 -8.93 17.39
CA PHE A 216 -9.09 -9.06 17.53
C PHE A 216 -9.44 -10.13 18.57
N THR A 217 -8.85 -11.33 18.46
CA THR A 217 -9.14 -12.45 19.36
C THR A 217 -8.72 -12.13 20.80
N ASN A 218 -7.59 -11.44 20.98
CA ASN A 218 -7.13 -11.07 22.32
C ASN A 218 -8.07 -10.07 22.99
N ILE A 219 -8.45 -9.01 22.29
CA ILE A 219 -9.40 -8.00 22.81
C ILE A 219 -10.76 -8.62 23.08
N LEU A 220 -11.26 -9.49 22.19
CA LEU A 220 -12.51 -10.21 22.39
C LEU A 220 -12.44 -11.09 23.63
N SER A 221 -11.33 -11.80 23.83
CA SER A 221 -11.08 -12.62 25.03
C SER A 221 -11.12 -11.79 26.32
N GLN A 222 -10.49 -10.62 26.32
CA GLN A 222 -10.51 -9.70 27.46
C GLN A 222 -11.92 -9.16 27.77
N LEU A 223 -12.74 -8.95 26.74
CA LEU A 223 -14.11 -8.44 26.91
C LEU A 223 -15.12 -9.49 27.36
N THR A 224 -15.00 -10.70 26.83
CA THR A 224 -16.05 -11.73 26.92
C THR A 224 -15.65 -12.97 27.71
N GLY A 225 -14.35 -13.16 27.97
CA GLY A 225 -13.82 -14.39 28.56
C GLY A 225 -13.71 -15.56 27.57
N ILE A 226 -14.05 -15.38 26.28
CA ILE A 226 -13.86 -16.41 25.26
C ILE A 226 -12.38 -16.77 25.17
N PRO A 227 -11.99 -18.07 25.21
CA PRO A 227 -10.57 -18.42 25.17
C PRO A 227 -9.85 -17.96 23.89
N ASN A 228 -8.68 -17.35 24.05
CA ASN A 228 -7.80 -16.96 22.93
C ASN A 228 -7.07 -18.19 22.37
N THR A 229 -7.78 -19.02 21.61
CA THR A 229 -7.26 -20.26 21.02
C THR A 229 -7.01 -20.13 19.52
N PHE A 230 -6.29 -21.09 18.95
CA PHE A 230 -6.17 -21.21 17.50
C PHE A 230 -7.54 -21.27 16.81
N MET A 231 -8.44 -22.09 17.32
CA MET A 231 -9.78 -22.27 16.75
C MET A 231 -10.58 -20.95 16.76
N THR A 232 -10.50 -20.17 17.84
CA THR A 232 -11.16 -18.85 17.93
C THR A 232 -10.64 -17.90 16.84
N LYS A 233 -9.32 -17.88 16.60
CA LYS A 233 -8.70 -17.07 15.55
C LYS A 233 -9.16 -17.49 14.15
N VAL A 234 -9.23 -18.81 13.90
CA VAL A 234 -9.73 -19.36 12.62
C VAL A 234 -11.21 -18.99 12.40
N ILE A 235 -12.05 -19.13 13.42
CA ILE A 235 -13.47 -18.76 13.33
C ILE A 235 -13.62 -17.27 12.99
N ILE A 236 -12.83 -16.40 13.60
CA ILE A 236 -12.87 -14.96 13.32
C ILE A 236 -12.45 -14.68 11.89
N ILE A 237 -11.35 -15.27 11.41
CA ILE A 237 -10.91 -15.11 10.01
C ILE A 237 -12.01 -15.56 9.04
N LEU A 238 -12.61 -16.71 9.28
CA LEU A 238 -13.68 -17.24 8.44
C LEU A 238 -14.95 -16.38 8.50
N ALA A 239 -15.34 -15.90 9.69
CA ALA A 239 -16.50 -15.01 9.83
C ALA A 239 -16.32 -13.70 9.06
N VAL A 240 -15.13 -13.08 9.13
CA VAL A 240 -14.81 -11.89 8.35
C VAL A 240 -14.77 -12.21 6.85
N SER A 241 -14.28 -13.39 6.47
CA SER A 241 -14.28 -13.84 5.06
C SER A 241 -15.69 -14.00 4.51
N VAL A 242 -16.65 -14.45 5.34
CA VAL A 242 -18.08 -14.50 4.96
C VAL A 242 -18.67 -13.10 4.80
N LEU A 243 -18.39 -12.17 5.71
CA LEU A 243 -18.83 -10.77 5.59
C LEU A 243 -18.31 -10.13 4.30
N PHE A 244 -17.06 -10.38 4.00
CA PHE A 244 -16.44 -9.97 2.74
C PHE A 244 -17.13 -10.61 1.52
N ALA A 245 -17.40 -11.90 1.55
CA ALA A 245 -18.09 -12.62 0.48
C ALA A 245 -19.45 -11.97 0.16
N LEU A 246 -20.20 -11.64 1.20
CA LEU A 246 -21.49 -10.94 1.07
C LEU A 246 -21.33 -9.55 0.45
N SER A 247 -20.30 -8.78 0.86
CA SER A 247 -19.96 -7.48 0.26
C SER A 247 -19.64 -7.59 -1.24
N SER A 248 -18.85 -8.60 -1.62
CA SER A 248 -18.48 -8.87 -3.02
C SER A 248 -19.67 -9.20 -3.92
N TYR A 249 -20.74 -9.80 -3.38
CA TYR A 249 -21.96 -10.09 -4.12
C TYR A 249 -22.82 -8.85 -4.36
N VAL A 250 -22.80 -7.87 -3.46
CA VAL A 250 -23.63 -6.63 -3.58
C VAL A 250 -23.12 -5.69 -4.68
N GLY A 251 -21.93 -5.91 -5.20
CA GLY A 251 -21.32 -5.15 -6.29
C GLY A 251 -20.27 -4.13 -5.83
N MET A 252 -19.20 -4.05 -6.60
CA MET A 252 -17.94 -3.40 -6.22
C MET A 252 -18.05 -1.89 -6.02
N ASP A 253 -18.71 -1.17 -6.93
CA ASP A 253 -18.69 0.30 -6.93
C ASP A 253 -19.39 0.91 -5.72
N LYS A 254 -20.44 0.27 -5.22
CA LYS A 254 -21.20 0.76 -4.05
C LYS A 254 -20.76 0.13 -2.74
N GLY A 255 -20.36 -1.15 -2.75
CA GLY A 255 -19.96 -1.91 -1.56
C GLY A 255 -18.61 -1.44 -1.04
N MET A 256 -17.57 -1.52 -1.86
CA MET A 256 -16.20 -1.15 -1.50
C MET A 256 -16.07 0.34 -1.12
N GLN A 257 -16.73 1.23 -1.87
CA GLN A 257 -16.73 2.66 -1.53
C GLN A 257 -17.37 2.94 -0.16
N ARG A 258 -18.50 2.30 0.15
CA ARG A 258 -19.17 2.46 1.45
C ARG A 258 -18.31 1.91 2.60
N LEU A 259 -17.75 0.71 2.45
CA LEU A 259 -16.86 0.12 3.45
C LEU A 259 -15.65 1.02 3.69
N SER A 260 -15.02 1.51 2.63
CA SER A 260 -13.88 2.41 2.72
C SER A 260 -14.21 3.71 3.47
N HIS A 261 -15.35 4.33 3.19
CA HIS A 261 -15.78 5.52 3.93
C HIS A 261 -16.08 5.22 5.40
N MET A 262 -16.71 4.08 5.69
CA MET A 262 -16.99 3.67 7.09
C MET A 262 -15.70 3.43 7.88
N VAL A 263 -14.71 2.75 7.28
CA VAL A 263 -13.40 2.53 7.90
C VAL A 263 -12.71 3.86 8.19
N CYS A 264 -12.59 4.71 7.18
CA CYS A 264 -11.92 6.01 7.32
C CYS A 264 -12.57 6.86 8.41
N LEU A 265 -13.88 6.99 8.35
CA LEU A 265 -14.65 7.73 9.34
C LEU A 265 -14.50 7.10 10.73
N GLY A 266 -14.57 5.77 10.84
CA GLY A 266 -14.41 5.05 12.10
C GLY A 266 -13.04 5.26 12.72
N VAL A 267 -11.96 5.10 11.95
CA VAL A 267 -10.58 5.29 12.42
C VAL A 267 -10.34 6.75 12.82
N VAL A 268 -10.78 7.71 12.01
CA VAL A 268 -10.61 9.14 12.29
C VAL A 268 -11.40 9.54 13.53
N LEU A 269 -12.66 9.13 13.66
CA LEU A 269 -13.47 9.42 14.85
C LEU A 269 -12.88 8.79 16.11
N PHE A 270 -12.35 7.55 15.99
CA PHE A 270 -11.68 6.89 17.11
C PHE A 270 -10.38 7.61 17.48
N ALA A 271 -9.58 8.06 16.52
CA ALA A 271 -8.39 8.85 16.78
C ALA A 271 -8.73 10.21 17.43
N ILE A 272 -9.78 10.89 16.97
CA ILE A 272 -10.29 12.13 17.60
C ILE A 272 -10.73 11.85 19.05
N TYR A 273 -11.40 10.72 19.28
CA TYR A 273 -11.78 10.34 20.65
C TYR A 273 -10.55 10.16 21.54
N VAL A 274 -9.53 9.40 21.09
CA VAL A 274 -8.29 9.21 21.84
C VAL A 274 -7.57 10.55 22.06
N LEU A 275 -7.55 11.42 21.06
CA LEU A 275 -6.96 12.76 21.18
C LEU A 275 -7.69 13.62 22.21
N CYS A 276 -9.03 13.65 22.22
CA CYS A 276 -9.82 14.51 23.09
C CYS A 276 -9.89 14.02 24.54
N PHE A 277 -9.94 12.71 24.75
CA PHE A 277 -10.10 12.11 26.07
C PHE A 277 -8.81 11.49 26.64
N GLY A 278 -7.77 11.41 25.85
CA GLY A 278 -6.42 11.04 26.25
C GLY A 278 -5.58 12.24 26.68
N PRO A 279 -4.26 12.09 26.76
CA PRO A 279 -3.34 13.16 27.12
C PRO A 279 -3.09 14.12 25.95
N THR A 280 -4.09 14.88 25.55
CA THR A 280 -4.11 15.74 24.36
C THR A 280 -2.86 16.58 24.18
N GLN A 281 -2.44 17.28 25.23
CA GLN A 281 -1.28 18.17 25.17
C GLN A 281 0.02 17.40 24.89
N PHE A 282 0.19 16.25 25.53
CA PHE A 282 1.35 15.38 25.28
C PHE A 282 1.33 14.85 23.83
N ILE A 283 0.17 14.35 23.38
CA ILE A 283 0.00 13.83 22.02
C ILE A 283 0.40 14.89 20.97
N LEU A 284 -0.12 16.11 21.11
CA LEU A 284 0.19 17.21 20.17
C LEU A 284 1.66 17.62 20.23
N ASN A 285 2.21 17.82 21.42
CA ASN A 285 3.59 18.25 21.60
C ASN A 285 4.59 17.21 21.09
N ASN A 286 4.38 15.93 21.43
CA ASN A 286 5.30 14.88 20.99
C ASN A 286 5.14 14.55 19.50
N SER A 287 3.93 14.64 18.94
CA SER A 287 3.73 14.51 17.48
C SER A 287 4.48 15.61 16.72
N LEU A 288 4.41 16.86 17.18
CA LEU A 288 5.16 17.97 16.57
C LEU A 288 6.67 17.76 16.68
N MET A 289 7.15 17.35 17.85
CA MET A 289 8.56 17.02 18.07
C MET A 289 9.02 15.89 17.14
N SER A 290 8.24 14.80 17.05
CA SER A 290 8.54 13.63 16.20
C SER A 290 8.56 14.02 14.72
N PHE A 291 7.65 14.89 14.29
CA PHE A 291 7.67 15.41 12.93
C PHE A 291 8.94 16.23 12.64
N VAL A 292 9.32 17.13 13.55
CA VAL A 292 10.56 17.93 13.41
C VAL A 292 11.78 17.02 13.37
N LEU A 293 11.88 16.02 14.26
CA LEU A 293 12.99 15.06 14.26
C LEU A 293 13.07 14.26 12.97
N MET A 294 11.93 13.76 12.49
CA MET A 294 11.85 13.06 11.21
C MET A 294 12.28 13.96 10.05
N ALA A 295 11.79 15.20 10.00
CA ALA A 295 12.07 16.12 8.91
C ALA A 295 13.55 16.57 8.89
N THR A 296 14.14 16.86 10.05
CA THR A 296 15.54 17.31 10.17
C THR A 296 16.54 16.19 9.93
N ASN A 297 16.19 14.93 10.24
CA ASN A 297 17.06 13.76 10.08
C ASN A 297 16.63 12.88 8.89
N PHE A 298 15.81 13.39 7.97
CA PHE A 298 15.19 12.59 6.92
C PHE A 298 16.21 11.84 6.04
N VAL A 299 17.28 12.52 5.64
CA VAL A 299 18.33 11.94 4.79
C VAL A 299 19.11 10.87 5.55
N ASP A 300 19.48 11.15 6.80
CA ASP A 300 20.19 10.20 7.66
C ASP A 300 19.34 8.95 7.88
N MET A 301 18.06 9.09 8.23
CA MET A 301 17.14 7.97 8.40
C MET A 301 16.93 7.18 7.09
N SER A 302 16.92 7.87 5.93
CA SER A 302 16.70 7.24 4.63
C SER A 302 17.87 6.39 4.16
N LEU A 303 19.11 6.78 4.48
CA LEU A 303 20.34 6.17 3.96
C LEU A 303 21.21 5.54 5.05
N PHE A 304 20.65 5.37 6.24
CA PHE A 304 21.34 4.77 7.37
C PHE A 304 21.56 3.27 7.15
N THR A 305 22.79 2.88 6.80
CA THR A 305 23.17 1.48 6.58
C THR A 305 23.87 0.84 7.77
N ASP A 306 24.34 1.66 8.72
CA ASP A 306 25.06 1.26 9.93
C ASP A 306 26.27 0.34 9.68
N PRO A 307 27.22 0.74 8.83
CA PRO A 307 28.34 -0.15 8.45
C PRO A 307 29.36 -0.40 9.57
N MET A 308 29.32 0.41 10.64
CA MET A 308 30.20 0.26 11.81
C MET A 308 29.51 -0.43 12.99
N GLY A 309 28.18 -0.57 12.95
CA GLY A 309 27.36 -1.29 13.90
C GLY A 309 26.92 -2.65 13.39
N ASP A 310 25.83 -3.15 13.94
CA ASP A 310 25.25 -4.42 13.50
C ASP A 310 24.26 -4.29 12.32
N GLY A 311 23.85 -3.08 11.99
CA GLY A 311 22.86 -2.77 10.93
C GLY A 311 21.48 -3.43 11.14
N LYS A 312 21.22 -3.94 12.35
CA LYS A 312 20.03 -4.73 12.65
C LYS A 312 18.74 -3.96 12.43
N PHE A 313 18.64 -2.73 12.98
CA PHE A 313 17.47 -1.90 12.82
C PHE A 313 17.11 -1.68 11.33
N THR A 314 18.09 -1.28 10.54
CA THR A 314 17.88 -1.00 9.12
C THR A 314 17.38 -2.23 8.37
N ARG A 315 17.99 -3.42 8.63
CA ARG A 315 17.57 -4.66 7.98
C ARG A 315 16.19 -5.13 8.41
N GLU A 316 15.89 -5.08 9.71
CA GLU A 316 14.67 -5.65 10.27
C GLU A 316 13.47 -4.72 10.16
N TRP A 317 13.69 -3.38 10.07
CA TRP A 317 12.62 -2.38 10.07
C TRP A 317 12.59 -1.56 8.79
N THR A 318 13.62 -0.77 8.48
CA THR A 318 13.56 0.13 7.32
C THR A 318 13.43 -0.63 6.00
N VAL A 319 14.25 -1.66 5.78
CA VAL A 319 14.16 -2.51 4.58
C VAL A 319 12.85 -3.28 4.54
N PHE A 320 12.41 -3.81 5.69
CA PHE A 320 11.11 -4.47 5.79
C PHE A 320 9.97 -3.53 5.37
N TYR A 321 9.91 -2.30 5.94
CA TYR A 321 8.87 -1.35 5.60
C TYR A 321 8.88 -1.01 4.11
N TRP A 322 10.04 -0.70 3.51
CA TRP A 322 10.10 -0.38 2.09
C TRP A 322 9.64 -1.55 1.21
N LEU A 323 10.05 -2.76 1.51
CA LEU A 323 9.60 -3.95 0.78
C LEU A 323 8.13 -4.26 1.03
N TRP A 324 7.62 -3.99 2.24
CA TRP A 324 6.19 -4.12 2.51
C TRP A 324 5.35 -3.12 1.71
N TRP A 325 5.76 -1.86 1.64
CA TRP A 325 5.12 -0.87 0.77
C TRP A 325 5.23 -1.26 -0.71
N ILE A 326 6.39 -1.71 -1.17
CA ILE A 326 6.58 -2.21 -2.54
C ILE A 326 5.64 -3.37 -2.84
N SER A 327 5.37 -4.25 -1.88
CA SER A 327 4.48 -5.40 -2.07
C SER A 327 3.04 -5.02 -2.37
N TYR A 328 2.55 -3.92 -1.82
CA TYR A 328 1.22 -3.38 -2.11
C TYR A 328 1.18 -2.44 -3.31
N ALA A 329 2.31 -1.87 -3.70
CA ALA A 329 2.39 -0.86 -4.76
C ALA A 329 1.67 -1.26 -6.06
N PRO A 330 1.77 -2.51 -6.56
CA PRO A 330 1.05 -2.93 -7.76
C PRO A 330 -0.47 -2.87 -7.62
N GLY A 331 -1.01 -3.35 -6.50
CA GLY A 331 -2.45 -3.33 -6.22
C GLY A 331 -2.97 -1.90 -6.07
N VAL A 332 -2.24 -1.06 -5.36
CA VAL A 332 -2.53 0.37 -5.22
C VAL A 332 -2.48 1.07 -6.58
N ALA A 333 -1.48 0.77 -7.42
CA ALA A 333 -1.37 1.36 -8.75
C ALA A 333 -2.57 1.05 -9.65
N LEU A 334 -3.08 -0.18 -9.62
CA LEU A 334 -4.31 -0.57 -10.34
C LEU A 334 -5.51 0.24 -9.85
N PHE A 335 -5.68 0.36 -8.55
CA PHE A 335 -6.76 1.12 -7.94
C PHE A 335 -6.67 2.61 -8.27
N VAL A 336 -5.50 3.23 -8.06
CA VAL A 336 -5.23 4.65 -8.33
C VAL A 336 -5.51 4.98 -9.80
N THR A 337 -5.09 4.11 -10.72
CA THR A 337 -5.36 4.28 -12.16
C THR A 337 -6.85 4.35 -12.43
N ARG A 338 -7.64 3.49 -11.80
CA ARG A 338 -9.10 3.44 -12.00
C ARG A 338 -9.81 4.73 -11.53
N VAL A 339 -9.37 5.32 -10.43
CA VAL A 339 -10.05 6.47 -9.78
C VAL A 339 -9.47 7.84 -10.12
N SER A 340 -8.38 7.91 -10.89
CA SER A 340 -7.64 9.16 -11.14
C SER A 340 -7.82 9.73 -12.54
N LYS A 341 -8.75 9.19 -13.35
CA LYS A 341 -9.07 9.77 -14.67
C LYS A 341 -9.46 11.24 -14.52
N GLY A 342 -8.90 12.09 -15.39
CA GLY A 342 -9.17 13.54 -15.39
C GLY A 342 -8.36 14.35 -14.38
N ARG A 343 -7.48 13.71 -13.59
CA ARG A 343 -6.52 14.38 -12.71
C ARG A 343 -5.18 14.60 -13.41
N THR A 344 -4.41 15.58 -12.97
CA THR A 344 -3.03 15.78 -13.44
C THR A 344 -2.04 14.87 -12.70
N ILE A 345 -0.89 14.61 -13.32
CA ILE A 345 0.21 13.86 -12.66
C ILE A 345 0.59 14.52 -11.33
N LYS A 346 0.69 15.85 -11.30
CA LYS A 346 0.99 16.62 -10.09
C LYS A 346 -0.05 16.39 -8.99
N GLU A 347 -1.35 16.44 -9.33
CA GLU A 347 -2.42 16.19 -8.35
C GLU A 347 -2.30 14.78 -7.76
N VAL A 348 -2.03 13.76 -8.59
CA VAL A 348 -1.88 12.38 -8.10
C VAL A 348 -0.69 12.27 -7.15
N ILE A 349 0.47 12.85 -7.49
CA ILE A 349 1.66 12.83 -6.63
C ILE A 349 1.35 13.50 -5.29
N PHE A 350 0.82 14.71 -5.30
CA PHE A 350 0.56 15.44 -4.04
C PHE A 350 -0.52 14.78 -3.20
N ALA A 351 -1.59 14.29 -3.81
CA ALA A 351 -2.65 13.58 -3.08
C ALA A 351 -2.13 12.30 -2.42
N MET A 352 -1.27 11.55 -3.10
CA MET A 352 -0.68 10.33 -2.55
C MET A 352 0.41 10.66 -1.54
N VAL A 353 1.45 11.42 -1.94
CA VAL A 353 2.63 11.60 -1.10
C VAL A 353 2.33 12.48 0.12
N ILE A 354 1.68 13.62 -0.08
CA ILE A 354 1.36 14.51 1.04
C ILE A 354 0.08 14.08 1.74
N GLY A 355 -1.00 13.86 0.99
CA GLY A 355 -2.29 13.48 1.58
C GLY A 355 -2.22 12.16 2.35
N GLY A 356 -1.57 11.15 1.76
CA GLY A 356 -1.36 9.86 2.41
C GLY A 356 -0.49 9.95 3.67
N SER A 357 0.64 10.68 3.60
CA SER A 357 1.53 10.89 4.75
C SER A 357 0.83 11.60 5.89
N VAL A 358 0.15 12.71 5.62
CA VAL A 358 -0.57 13.48 6.66
C VAL A 358 -1.65 12.62 7.32
N GLY A 359 -2.36 11.80 6.55
CA GLY A 359 -3.37 10.88 7.09
C GLY A 359 -2.76 9.86 8.07
N LEU A 360 -1.64 9.23 7.71
CA LEU A 360 -0.97 8.28 8.60
C LEU A 360 -0.26 8.95 9.76
N TRP A 361 0.38 10.10 9.57
CA TRP A 361 0.99 10.85 10.68
C TRP A 361 -0.04 11.27 11.73
N PHE A 362 -1.27 11.59 11.32
CA PHE A 362 -2.36 11.85 12.26
C PHE A 362 -2.71 10.58 13.06
N ILE A 363 -2.90 9.44 12.41
CA ILE A 363 -3.26 8.18 13.07
C ILE A 363 -2.15 7.71 14.03
N PHE A 364 -0.91 7.62 13.53
CA PHE A 364 0.25 7.19 14.32
C PHE A 364 0.56 8.20 15.42
N GLY A 365 0.52 9.50 15.10
CA GLY A 365 0.75 10.56 16.08
C GLY A 365 -0.20 10.52 17.27
N VAL A 366 -1.46 10.16 17.06
CA VAL A 366 -2.43 10.03 18.15
C VAL A 366 -2.23 8.73 18.93
N PHE A 367 -2.23 7.59 18.25
CA PHE A 367 -2.25 6.30 18.93
C PHE A 367 -0.90 5.96 19.58
N GLU A 368 0.21 6.18 18.89
CA GLU A 368 1.52 5.94 19.47
C GLU A 368 1.82 6.87 20.65
N ASN A 369 1.52 8.15 20.54
CA ASN A 369 1.78 9.07 21.64
C ASN A 369 0.88 8.81 22.84
N TYR A 370 -0.33 8.32 22.63
CA TYR A 370 -1.16 7.80 23.72
C TYR A 370 -0.49 6.58 24.39
N SER A 371 0.05 5.66 23.59
CA SER A 371 0.77 4.46 24.06
C SER A 371 2.06 4.85 24.81
N VAL A 372 2.88 5.75 24.25
CA VAL A 372 4.10 6.30 24.89
C VAL A 372 3.77 6.98 26.20
N TYR A 373 2.73 7.82 26.25
CA TYR A 373 2.30 8.46 27.48
C TYR A 373 1.94 7.47 28.57
N SER A 374 1.19 6.42 28.20
CA SER A 374 0.81 5.35 29.14
C SER A 374 2.03 4.60 29.68
N PHE A 375 3.06 4.42 28.86
CA PHE A 375 4.33 3.81 29.26
C PHE A 375 5.14 4.68 30.21
N ILE A 376 5.39 5.94 29.88
CA ILE A 376 6.24 6.83 30.71
C ILE A 376 5.60 7.17 32.06
N HIS A 377 4.27 7.06 32.17
CA HIS A 377 3.54 7.25 33.45
C HIS A 377 3.29 5.94 34.20
N GLY A 378 3.86 4.83 33.73
CA GLY A 378 3.77 3.53 34.40
C GLY A 378 2.39 2.86 34.37
N ALA A 379 1.47 3.34 33.52
CA ALA A 379 0.13 2.77 33.40
C ALA A 379 0.14 1.41 32.67
N VAL A 380 0.93 1.30 31.58
CA VAL A 380 1.13 0.05 30.83
C VAL A 380 2.60 -0.04 30.41
N ASN A 381 3.30 -1.09 30.81
CA ASN A 381 4.66 -1.34 30.36
C ASN A 381 4.64 -2.02 28.98
N VAL A 382 4.39 -1.23 27.94
CA VAL A 382 4.22 -1.70 26.57
C VAL A 382 5.43 -2.51 26.06
N PRO A 383 6.71 -2.07 26.21
CA PRO A 383 7.87 -2.83 25.77
C PRO A 383 7.98 -4.22 26.44
N GLN A 384 7.75 -4.28 27.74
CA GLN A 384 7.78 -5.54 28.48
C GLN A 384 6.67 -6.50 28.04
N ILE A 385 5.43 -6.01 27.89
CA ILE A 385 4.31 -6.82 27.44
C ILE A 385 4.54 -7.31 26.02
N LEU A 386 5.05 -6.46 25.15
CA LEU A 386 5.38 -6.78 23.76
C LEU A 386 6.34 -7.96 23.66
N SER A 387 7.40 -7.97 24.48
CA SER A 387 8.41 -9.03 24.47
C SER A 387 7.97 -10.33 25.17
N GLN A 388 7.08 -10.27 26.17
CA GLN A 388 6.71 -11.41 26.99
C GLN A 388 5.36 -12.03 26.64
N GLN A 389 4.38 -11.23 26.20
CA GLN A 389 2.98 -11.64 26.04
C GLN A 389 2.43 -11.39 24.62
N GLY A 390 3.08 -10.52 23.86
CA GLY A 390 2.64 -10.08 22.54
C GLY A 390 1.99 -8.69 22.53
N GLY A 391 2.13 -8.00 21.42
CA GLY A 391 1.68 -6.61 21.28
C GLY A 391 0.16 -6.47 21.39
N GLU A 392 -0.59 -7.48 20.97
CA GLU A 392 -2.05 -7.50 21.05
C GLU A 392 -2.58 -7.41 22.50
N VAL A 393 -1.80 -7.91 23.48
CA VAL A 393 -2.14 -7.78 24.91
C VAL A 393 -1.98 -6.33 25.35
N ALA A 394 -0.89 -5.68 24.94
CA ALA A 394 -0.64 -4.28 25.24
C ALA A 394 -1.75 -3.37 24.67
N ILE A 395 -2.19 -3.60 23.43
CA ILE A 395 -3.28 -2.84 22.82
C ILE A 395 -4.56 -2.98 23.65
N GLY A 396 -4.94 -4.19 24.05
CA GLY A 396 -6.12 -4.42 24.90
C GLY A 396 -6.04 -3.66 26.21
N GLN A 397 -4.89 -3.66 26.89
CA GLN A 397 -4.67 -2.90 28.11
C GLN A 397 -4.76 -1.38 27.88
N LEU A 398 -4.12 -0.87 26.83
CA LEU A 398 -4.19 0.55 26.47
C LEU A 398 -5.63 1.01 26.22
N LEU A 399 -6.41 0.22 25.46
CA LEU A 399 -7.80 0.54 25.18
C LEU A 399 -8.67 0.53 26.44
N SER A 400 -8.37 -0.36 27.40
CA SER A 400 -9.11 -0.45 28.66
C SER A 400 -8.92 0.76 29.57
N LEU A 401 -7.82 1.52 29.42
CA LEU A 401 -7.54 2.75 30.17
C LEU A 401 -8.35 3.96 29.65
N LEU A 402 -8.88 3.90 28.45
CA LEU A 402 -9.69 4.99 27.90
C LEU A 402 -11.01 5.15 28.71
N PRO A 403 -11.58 6.35 28.84
CA PRO A 403 -12.93 6.51 29.36
C PRO A 403 -13.90 5.59 28.62
N ALA A 404 -14.79 4.95 29.35
CA ALA A 404 -15.64 3.88 28.82
C ALA A 404 -14.87 2.75 28.09
N GLY A 405 -13.70 2.33 28.57
CA GLY A 405 -12.74 1.45 27.92
C GLY A 405 -13.37 0.20 27.29
N LYS A 406 -14.29 -0.49 28.02
CA LYS A 406 -15.00 -1.65 27.43
C LYS A 406 -15.79 -1.29 26.17
N LEU A 407 -16.46 -0.13 26.15
CA LEU A 407 -17.18 0.32 24.95
C LEU A 407 -16.19 0.66 23.83
N MET A 408 -15.06 1.30 24.15
CA MET A 408 -14.02 1.62 23.18
C MET A 408 -13.39 0.38 22.58
N MET A 409 -13.18 -0.66 23.37
CA MET A 409 -12.72 -1.95 22.87
C MET A 409 -13.72 -2.58 21.87
N TRP A 410 -15.04 -2.54 22.15
CA TRP A 410 -16.06 -3.00 21.20
C TRP A 410 -16.08 -2.17 19.90
N ILE A 411 -15.97 -0.85 19.99
CA ILE A 411 -15.89 0.03 18.83
C ILE A 411 -14.64 -0.28 18.02
N PHE A 412 -13.49 -0.47 18.67
CA PHE A 412 -12.23 -0.83 18.02
C PHE A 412 -12.34 -2.17 17.28
N LEU A 413 -12.95 -3.19 17.89
CA LEU A 413 -13.24 -4.47 17.21
C LEU A 413 -14.13 -4.29 15.99
N GLY A 414 -15.16 -3.46 16.07
CA GLY A 414 -16.03 -3.13 14.94
C GLY A 414 -15.25 -2.48 13.78
N ILE A 415 -14.37 -1.52 14.10
CA ILE A 415 -13.49 -0.88 13.11
C ILE A 415 -12.55 -1.92 12.47
N MET A 416 -11.95 -2.80 13.27
CA MET A 416 -11.04 -3.85 12.76
C MET A 416 -11.74 -4.79 11.77
N VAL A 417 -12.98 -5.21 12.06
CA VAL A 417 -13.77 -6.10 11.18
C VAL A 417 -14.04 -5.43 9.84
N VAL A 418 -14.53 -4.18 9.86
CA VAL A 418 -14.85 -3.44 8.64
C VAL A 418 -13.58 -3.16 7.83
N PHE A 419 -12.47 -2.83 8.52
CA PHE A 419 -11.18 -2.59 7.88
C PHE A 419 -10.63 -3.86 7.22
N LEU A 420 -10.67 -4.99 7.93
CA LEU A 420 -10.22 -6.28 7.39
C LEU A 420 -11.07 -6.68 6.18
N ALA A 421 -12.39 -6.52 6.25
CA ALA A 421 -13.30 -6.82 5.15
C ALA A 421 -13.00 -5.95 3.92
N ALA A 422 -12.79 -4.65 4.10
CA ALA A 422 -12.42 -3.73 3.01
C ALA A 422 -11.06 -4.09 2.38
N HIS A 423 -10.08 -4.46 3.22
CA HIS A 423 -8.76 -4.86 2.77
C HIS A 423 -8.79 -6.18 1.98
N MET A 424 -9.53 -7.17 2.47
CA MET A 424 -9.75 -8.46 1.78
C MET A 424 -10.45 -8.26 0.42
N ASP A 425 -11.42 -7.34 0.34
CA ASP A 425 -12.13 -7.04 -0.90
C ASP A 425 -11.18 -6.46 -1.96
N ALA A 426 -10.34 -5.50 -1.57
CA ALA A 426 -9.37 -4.88 -2.48
C ALA A 426 -8.33 -5.90 -3.00
N VAL A 427 -7.74 -6.71 -2.11
CA VAL A 427 -6.72 -7.70 -2.50
C VAL A 427 -7.34 -8.85 -3.29
N GLY A 428 -8.50 -9.37 -2.87
CA GLY A 428 -9.22 -10.43 -3.56
C GLY A 428 -9.64 -10.03 -4.97
N TYR A 429 -10.06 -8.77 -5.14
CA TYR A 429 -10.32 -8.21 -6.46
C TYR A 429 -9.06 -8.18 -7.33
N ALA A 430 -7.96 -7.63 -6.82
CA ALA A 430 -6.72 -7.48 -7.56
C ALA A 430 -6.16 -8.85 -8.02
N VAL A 431 -6.16 -9.86 -7.12
CA VAL A 431 -5.73 -11.23 -7.43
C VAL A 431 -6.66 -11.88 -8.47
N SER A 432 -7.97 -11.76 -8.28
CA SER A 432 -8.96 -12.31 -9.20
C SER A 432 -8.89 -11.69 -10.59
N ALA A 433 -8.73 -10.36 -10.67
CA ALA A 433 -8.59 -9.63 -11.93
C ALA A 433 -7.32 -10.05 -12.68
N THR A 434 -6.21 -10.22 -11.97
CA THR A 434 -4.94 -10.68 -12.58
C THR A 434 -5.02 -12.10 -13.13
N CYS A 435 -5.76 -12.97 -12.44
CA CYS A 435 -6.00 -14.34 -12.92
C CYS A 435 -7.04 -14.45 -14.03
N THR A 436 -7.77 -13.38 -14.35
CA THR A 436 -8.84 -13.38 -15.35
C THR A 436 -8.38 -12.65 -16.60
N ARG A 437 -8.40 -13.32 -17.74
CA ARG A 437 -8.06 -12.74 -19.05
C ARG A 437 -9.33 -12.33 -19.81
N GLY A 438 -9.18 -11.36 -20.70
CA GLY A 438 -10.26 -10.90 -21.58
C GLY A 438 -11.24 -9.92 -20.92
N LEU A 439 -10.93 -9.36 -19.75
CA LEU A 439 -11.71 -8.30 -19.14
C LEU A 439 -11.58 -7.02 -19.97
N SER A 440 -12.71 -6.46 -20.39
CA SER A 440 -12.79 -5.16 -21.05
C SER A 440 -12.80 -4.02 -20.03
N GLU A 441 -12.62 -2.77 -20.51
CA GLU A 441 -12.72 -1.58 -19.65
C GLU A 441 -14.09 -1.55 -18.93
N GLY A 442 -14.05 -1.43 -17.60
CA GLY A 442 -15.26 -1.43 -16.76
C GLY A 442 -15.84 -2.80 -16.42
N GLN A 443 -15.25 -3.90 -16.90
CA GLN A 443 -15.65 -5.26 -16.50
C GLN A 443 -14.90 -5.74 -15.27
N ASP A 444 -15.62 -6.45 -14.40
CA ASP A 444 -15.09 -7.03 -13.17
C ASP A 444 -14.94 -8.56 -13.28
N PRO A 445 -13.97 -9.16 -12.56
CA PRO A 445 -13.92 -10.60 -12.41
C PRO A 445 -15.18 -11.12 -11.71
N SER A 446 -15.56 -12.36 -12.01
CA SER A 446 -16.78 -12.94 -11.47
C SER A 446 -16.77 -12.96 -9.93
N PRO A 447 -17.94 -12.78 -9.26
CA PRO A 447 -18.05 -12.87 -7.80
C PRO A 447 -17.50 -14.18 -7.23
N ASN A 448 -17.72 -15.28 -7.94
CA ASN A 448 -17.21 -16.60 -7.53
C ASN A 448 -15.67 -16.69 -7.58
N ALA A 449 -15.04 -16.07 -8.60
CA ALA A 449 -13.58 -16.01 -8.67
C ALA A 449 -13.00 -15.16 -7.53
N ARG A 450 -13.63 -14.03 -7.21
CA ARG A 450 -13.23 -13.17 -6.08
C ARG A 450 -13.35 -13.92 -4.75
N LEU A 451 -14.47 -14.56 -4.50
CA LEU A 451 -14.68 -15.36 -3.30
C LEU A 451 -13.66 -16.50 -3.17
N PHE A 452 -13.41 -17.23 -4.27
CA PHE A 452 -12.42 -18.32 -4.30
C PHE A 452 -11.04 -17.82 -3.88
N TRP A 453 -10.56 -16.71 -4.48
CA TRP A 453 -9.25 -16.17 -4.17
C TRP A 453 -9.17 -15.61 -2.74
N CYS A 454 -10.23 -15.06 -2.22
CA CYS A 454 -10.26 -14.61 -0.83
C CYS A 454 -10.14 -15.75 0.17
N VAL A 455 -10.78 -16.87 -0.09
CA VAL A 455 -10.58 -18.09 0.73
C VAL A 455 -9.13 -18.57 0.62
N MET A 456 -8.58 -18.63 -0.58
CA MET A 456 -7.18 -19.05 -0.78
C MET A 456 -6.18 -18.12 -0.06
N LEU A 457 -6.42 -16.82 -0.06
CA LEU A 457 -5.60 -15.83 0.64
C LEU A 457 -5.58 -16.00 2.17
N THR A 458 -6.59 -16.65 2.76
CA THR A 458 -6.63 -16.89 4.22
C THR A 458 -5.82 -18.12 4.67
N LEU A 459 -5.48 -19.02 3.77
CA LEU A 459 -4.87 -20.31 4.14
C LEU A 459 -3.46 -20.15 4.71
N VAL A 460 -2.62 -19.30 4.10
CA VAL A 460 -1.25 -19.07 4.59
C VAL A 460 -1.23 -18.39 5.96
N PRO A 461 -2.00 -17.31 6.21
CA PRO A 461 -2.17 -16.75 7.55
C PRO A 461 -2.64 -17.75 8.61
N ILE A 462 -3.61 -18.59 8.28
CA ILE A 462 -4.09 -19.64 9.21
C ILE A 462 -2.96 -20.64 9.53
N ALA A 463 -2.19 -21.07 8.53
CA ALA A 463 -1.05 -21.94 8.75
C ALA A 463 0.06 -21.27 9.60
N MET A 464 0.30 -19.97 9.44
CA MET A 464 1.24 -19.22 10.27
C MET A 464 0.77 -19.12 11.74
N ILE A 465 -0.52 -18.91 11.97
CA ILE A 465 -1.09 -18.92 13.32
C ILE A 465 -0.99 -20.33 13.93
N PHE A 466 -1.25 -21.37 13.13
CA PHE A 466 -1.14 -22.77 13.56
C PHE A 466 0.29 -23.13 13.99
N SER A 467 1.26 -22.77 13.18
CA SER A 467 2.69 -23.03 13.45
C SER A 467 3.28 -22.12 14.53
N LYS A 468 2.51 -21.15 15.05
CA LYS A 468 2.99 -20.09 15.96
C LYS A 468 4.21 -19.36 15.40
N ALA A 469 4.19 -19.10 14.09
CA ALA A 469 5.28 -18.46 13.40
C ALA A 469 5.60 -17.07 14.01
N PRO A 470 6.87 -16.76 14.34
CA PRO A 470 7.23 -15.45 14.85
C PRO A 470 7.03 -14.37 13.78
N LEU A 471 6.98 -13.10 14.23
CA LEU A 471 6.78 -11.94 13.34
C LEU A 471 7.79 -11.88 12.19
N ASP A 472 9.04 -12.25 12.44
CA ASP A 472 10.09 -12.25 11.40
C ASP A 472 9.82 -13.27 10.28
N THR A 473 9.19 -14.39 10.57
CA THR A 473 8.75 -15.35 9.53
C THR A 473 7.67 -14.72 8.63
N MET A 474 6.74 -13.96 9.21
CA MET A 474 5.71 -13.24 8.46
C MET A 474 6.33 -12.13 7.61
N LYS A 475 7.27 -11.36 8.17
CA LYS A 475 8.04 -10.34 7.42
C LYS A 475 8.79 -10.95 6.24
N THR A 476 9.39 -12.12 6.40
CA THR A 476 10.16 -12.80 5.35
C THR A 476 9.30 -13.09 4.12
N ALA A 477 8.08 -13.58 4.30
CA ALA A 477 7.19 -13.84 3.18
C ALA A 477 6.98 -12.59 2.32
N THR A 478 6.78 -11.45 2.97
CA THR A 478 6.63 -10.14 2.29
C THR A 478 7.92 -9.68 1.62
N ILE A 479 9.05 -9.73 2.33
CA ILE A 479 10.35 -9.25 1.87
C ILE A 479 10.79 -9.99 0.60
N VAL A 480 10.74 -11.32 0.63
CA VAL A 480 11.22 -12.16 -0.48
C VAL A 480 10.34 -11.98 -1.72
N THR A 481 9.02 -11.90 -1.54
CA THR A 481 8.10 -11.76 -2.67
C THR A 481 8.09 -10.35 -3.26
N ALA A 482 8.41 -9.32 -2.47
CA ALA A 482 8.42 -7.93 -2.91
C ALA A 482 9.68 -7.52 -3.68
N LEU A 483 10.81 -8.12 -3.38
CA LEU A 483 12.11 -7.72 -3.95
C LEU A 483 12.14 -7.64 -5.49
N PRO A 484 11.59 -8.61 -6.25
CA PRO A 484 11.55 -8.54 -7.72
C PRO A 484 10.76 -7.33 -8.24
N PHE A 485 9.83 -6.78 -7.44
CA PHE A 485 9.02 -5.64 -7.86
C PHE A 485 9.81 -4.34 -7.99
N ILE A 486 10.93 -4.20 -7.31
CA ILE A 486 11.84 -3.06 -7.53
C ILE A 486 12.22 -2.99 -9.01
N VAL A 487 12.61 -4.10 -9.60
CA VAL A 487 12.99 -4.18 -11.02
C VAL A 487 11.79 -3.84 -11.92
N ILE A 488 10.60 -4.37 -11.61
CA ILE A 488 9.38 -4.09 -12.37
C ILE A 488 9.04 -2.59 -12.32
N ILE A 489 9.07 -1.97 -11.14
CA ILE A 489 8.79 -0.53 -10.98
C ILE A 489 9.86 0.31 -11.71
N LEU A 490 11.13 -0.09 -11.70
CA LEU A 490 12.18 0.60 -12.46
C LEU A 490 11.95 0.52 -13.97
N ILE A 491 11.53 -0.63 -14.50
CA ILE A 491 11.18 -0.78 -15.93
C ILE A 491 9.98 0.10 -16.27
N GLN A 492 8.95 0.13 -15.42
CA GLN A 492 7.77 0.99 -15.60
C GLN A 492 8.16 2.48 -15.57
N THR A 493 9.04 2.87 -14.64
CA THR A 493 9.54 4.25 -14.52
C THR A 493 10.34 4.65 -15.76
N TYR A 494 11.21 3.76 -16.25
CA TYR A 494 11.93 3.99 -17.51
C TYR A 494 10.95 4.18 -18.67
N GLY A 495 9.93 3.34 -18.77
CA GLY A 495 8.87 3.47 -19.78
C GLY A 495 8.14 4.79 -19.69
N LEU A 496 7.77 5.21 -18.49
CA LEU A 496 7.13 6.51 -18.24
C LEU A 496 8.02 7.67 -18.76
N VAL A 497 9.28 7.70 -18.35
CA VAL A 497 10.22 8.76 -18.80
C VAL A 497 10.36 8.78 -20.32
N LYS A 498 10.54 7.62 -20.94
CA LYS A 498 10.60 7.45 -22.39
C LYS A 498 9.36 8.03 -23.07
N TRP A 499 8.17 7.69 -22.57
CA TRP A 499 6.91 8.17 -23.13
C TRP A 499 6.69 9.66 -22.93
N LEU A 500 7.00 10.21 -21.75
CA LEU A 500 6.91 11.65 -21.48
C LEU A 500 7.81 12.45 -22.43
N ILE A 501 9.02 11.96 -22.69
CA ILE A 501 9.94 12.60 -23.64
C ILE A 501 9.39 12.48 -25.07
N GLN A 502 8.92 11.32 -25.49
CA GLN A 502 8.36 11.10 -26.83
C GLN A 502 7.14 11.98 -27.09
N ASP A 503 6.23 12.08 -26.15
CA ASP A 503 4.93 12.73 -26.33
C ASP A 503 5.01 14.24 -26.11
N TYR A 504 5.80 14.70 -25.12
CA TYR A 504 5.75 16.09 -24.64
C TYR A 504 7.09 16.83 -24.62
N ALA A 505 8.22 16.25 -25.07
CA ALA A 505 9.50 16.95 -25.00
C ALA A 505 9.49 18.28 -25.75
N LYS A 506 8.85 18.32 -26.92
CA LYS A 506 8.75 19.50 -27.79
C LYS A 506 7.53 20.39 -27.51
N VAL A 507 6.65 20.00 -26.60
CA VAL A 507 5.43 20.74 -26.25
C VAL A 507 5.75 21.78 -25.19
N PRO A 508 5.49 23.09 -25.43
CA PRO A 508 5.63 24.14 -24.43
C PRO A 508 4.71 23.92 -23.22
N SER A 509 5.17 24.34 -22.04
CA SER A 509 4.45 24.11 -20.76
C SER A 509 3.05 24.73 -20.73
N HIS A 510 2.86 25.92 -21.34
CA HIS A 510 1.56 26.60 -21.38
C HIS A 510 0.53 25.86 -22.22
N LEU A 511 0.95 25.18 -23.31
CA LEU A 511 0.06 24.39 -24.14
C LEU A 511 -0.40 23.09 -23.43
N ILE A 512 0.44 22.52 -22.57
CA ILE A 512 0.06 21.38 -21.74
C ILE A 512 -1.05 21.79 -20.75
N GLU A 513 -1.01 23.00 -20.21
CA GLU A 513 -2.05 23.55 -19.32
C GLU A 513 -3.36 23.79 -20.07
N GLN A 514 -3.30 24.38 -21.27
CA GLN A 514 -4.48 24.69 -22.09
C GLN A 514 -5.25 23.43 -22.50
N GLN A 515 -4.56 22.32 -22.83
CA GLN A 515 -5.23 21.06 -23.11
C GLN A 515 -6.18 20.61 -21.98
N GLY A 516 -5.88 20.92 -20.73
CA GLY A 516 -6.75 20.65 -19.59
C GLY A 516 -8.02 21.50 -19.57
N TYR A 517 -8.02 22.67 -20.23
CA TYR A 517 -9.17 23.58 -20.30
C TYR A 517 -10.03 23.38 -21.55
N ASP A 518 -9.42 23.18 -22.73
CA ASP A 518 -10.13 22.98 -23.99
C ASP A 518 -11.00 21.72 -24.01
N ASP A 519 -10.54 20.63 -23.36
CA ASP A 519 -11.33 19.41 -23.18
C ASP A 519 -12.58 19.62 -22.31
N GLN A 520 -12.68 20.74 -21.57
CA GLN A 520 -13.87 21.10 -20.80
C GLN A 520 -14.94 21.82 -21.61
N GLU A 521 -14.56 22.53 -22.66
CA GLU A 521 -15.47 23.29 -23.52
C GLU A 521 -15.94 22.53 -24.76
N ILE A 522 -15.12 21.60 -25.28
CA ILE A 522 -15.38 20.88 -26.52
C ILE A 522 -15.67 19.41 -26.22
N GLY A 523 -16.92 19.04 -26.03
CA GLY A 523 -17.40 17.65 -25.85
C GLY A 523 -17.23 16.77 -27.12
N LEU A 524 -16.04 16.73 -27.73
CA LEU A 524 -15.80 16.02 -28.97
C LEU A 524 -14.81 14.85 -28.77
N ASN A 525 -15.27 13.66 -29.12
CA ASN A 525 -14.49 12.46 -29.35
C ASN A 525 -13.50 12.67 -30.51
N GLN A 526 -12.29 13.10 -30.23
CA GLN A 526 -11.21 13.11 -31.24
C GLN A 526 -10.25 11.95 -30.99
N THR A 527 -9.88 11.23 -32.03
CA THR A 527 -8.87 10.16 -31.98
C THR A 527 -7.48 10.74 -31.73
N GLN A 528 -6.59 9.97 -31.09
CA GLN A 528 -5.21 10.39 -30.76
C GLN A 528 -4.43 10.94 -31.96
N ASP A 529 -4.70 10.42 -33.16
CA ASP A 529 -4.05 10.88 -34.42
C ASP A 529 -4.47 12.30 -34.82
N GLU A 530 -5.74 12.67 -34.60
CA GLU A 530 -6.22 14.01 -34.89
C GLU A 530 -5.72 15.03 -33.88
N HIS A 531 -5.59 14.64 -32.62
CA HIS A 531 -5.05 15.50 -31.57
C HIS A 531 -3.54 15.76 -31.77
N ALA A 532 -2.76 14.74 -32.12
CA ALA A 532 -1.37 14.88 -32.47
C ALA A 532 -1.15 15.73 -33.73
N LYS A 533 -2.01 15.60 -34.75
CA LYS A 533 -1.98 16.41 -35.97
C LYS A 533 -2.33 17.87 -35.69
N ARG A 534 -3.34 18.12 -34.85
CA ARG A 534 -3.74 19.48 -34.46
C ARG A 534 -2.63 20.18 -33.68
N MET A 535 -2.00 19.51 -32.72
CA MET A 535 -0.83 20.02 -31.99
C MET A 535 0.36 20.33 -32.91
N GLN A 536 0.64 19.48 -33.90
CA GLN A 536 1.70 19.73 -34.87
C GLN A 536 1.38 20.94 -35.76
N LEU A 537 0.13 21.15 -36.13
CA LEU A 537 -0.33 22.30 -36.93
C LEU A 537 -0.25 23.62 -36.13
N GLU A 538 -0.65 23.58 -34.84
CA GLU A 538 -0.58 24.74 -33.95
C GLU A 538 0.90 25.10 -33.63
N LEU A 539 1.75 24.11 -33.42
CA LEU A 539 3.19 24.32 -33.25
C LEU A 539 3.84 24.92 -34.52
N ALA A 540 3.43 24.43 -35.69
CA ALA A 540 3.91 24.96 -36.97
C ALA A 540 3.44 26.41 -37.21
N SER A 541 2.24 26.75 -36.74
CA SER A 541 1.70 28.12 -36.85
C SER A 541 2.37 29.09 -35.87
N SER A 542 2.66 28.68 -34.65
CA SER A 542 3.38 29.52 -33.66
C SER A 542 4.83 29.78 -34.06
N ILE A 543 5.53 28.80 -34.62
CA ILE A 543 6.90 28.96 -35.16
C ILE A 543 6.92 29.90 -36.37
N LYS A 544 5.84 29.93 -37.18
CA LYS A 544 5.72 30.89 -38.28
C LYS A 544 5.43 32.33 -37.83
N LEU A 545 4.73 32.50 -36.69
CA LEU A 545 4.51 33.83 -36.10
C LEU A 545 5.80 34.42 -35.52
N ASP A 546 6.59 33.62 -34.80
CA ASP A 546 7.87 34.07 -34.22
C ASP A 546 8.92 34.46 -35.29
N ARG A 547 8.84 33.85 -36.48
CA ARG A 547 9.71 34.24 -37.63
C ARG A 547 9.23 35.48 -38.37
N LYS A 548 8.05 36.00 -38.12
CA LYS A 548 7.54 37.25 -38.71
C LYS A 548 7.74 38.48 -37.80
N THR A 549 8.11 38.24 -36.53
CA THR A 549 8.33 39.27 -35.51
C THR A 549 9.80 39.45 -35.14
N SER A 550 10.71 38.71 -35.75
CA SER A 550 12.14 38.90 -35.74
C SER A 550 12.62 39.31 -37.15
#